data_151ba4abca1ee4ffaf753726cd34e3f4
#
_entry.id   151ba4abca1ee4ffaf753726cd34e3f4
#
_cell.length_a   1.000
_cell.length_b   1.000
_cell.length_c   1.000
_cell.angle_alpha   90.00
_cell.angle_beta   90.00
_cell.angle_gamma   90.00
#
_symmetry.space_group_name_H-M   'P 1'
#
loop_
_entity.id
_entity.type
_entity.pdbx_description
1 polymer ?
#
loop_
_entity_poly.entity_id
_entity_poly.type
_entity_poly.pdbx_seq_one_letter_code
_entity_poly.pdbx_strand_id
1 'polypeptide(L)'
;HELYVTCAEPNGKGEYSVVKLTMGSTSEEWPYNRYTWENRTNAISHYKGNQFILLTETGAEGEEDKKIYKLCIVHFSAGKVVVDQTKYFMNTGYEVLQGINYSDKYGLFIVTTKKLEYFPNGDVQTSGSRVLHIDMSRTKTMKFKDGKKYPVLIPDFAFNNELDKSKFFSFEMESVAIDRNTNNMIVSVNANSPIAGDNGKHPGEDYIYRFSSIEFK
;
A
#
# COMPACT_ATOMS: atom_id res chain seq x y z
N HIS A 1 12.01 -19.89 -2.40
CA HIS A 1 11.46 -18.61 -1.97
C HIS A 1 10.06 -18.43 -2.56
N GLU A 2 9.17 -17.77 -1.85
CA GLU A 2 7.79 -17.51 -2.25
C GLU A 2 7.61 -16.00 -2.46
N LEU A 3 6.99 -15.63 -3.58
CA LEU A 3 6.59 -14.24 -3.89
C LEU A 3 5.07 -14.19 -4.01
N TYR A 4 4.45 -13.23 -3.36
CA TYR A 4 3.02 -12.98 -3.45
C TYR A 4 2.76 -11.68 -4.19
N VAL A 5 1.87 -11.72 -5.18
CA VAL A 5 1.54 -10.59 -6.05
C VAL A 5 0.03 -10.39 -6.07
N THR A 6 -0.41 -9.16 -5.91
CA THR A 6 -1.81 -8.79 -6.08
C THR A 6 -2.09 -8.47 -7.54
N CYS A 7 -3.22 -8.94 -8.06
CA CYS A 7 -3.67 -8.64 -9.41
C CYS A 7 -4.75 -7.55 -9.34
N ALA A 8 -4.47 -6.39 -9.93
CA ALA A 8 -5.37 -5.24 -9.91
C ALA A 8 -6.59 -5.40 -10.84
N GLU A 9 -6.47 -6.26 -11.85
CA GLU A 9 -7.54 -6.51 -12.82
C GLU A 9 -8.38 -7.70 -12.40
N PRO A 10 -9.71 -7.58 -12.44
CA PRO A 10 -10.59 -8.71 -12.17
C PRO A 10 -10.55 -9.72 -13.31
N ASN A 11 -10.82 -10.98 -12.99
CA ASN A 11 -11.06 -12.00 -14.02
C ASN A 11 -12.42 -11.78 -14.72
N GLY A 12 -12.73 -12.60 -15.73
CA GLY A 12 -14.00 -12.53 -16.46
C GLY A 12 -15.28 -12.73 -15.63
N LYS A 13 -15.13 -13.06 -14.33
CA LYS A 13 -16.23 -13.18 -13.35
C LYS A 13 -16.28 -12.00 -12.38
N GLY A 14 -15.42 -11.00 -12.55
CA GLY A 14 -15.33 -9.85 -11.63
C GLY A 14 -14.57 -10.14 -10.35
N GLU A 15 -13.85 -11.27 -10.24
CA GLU A 15 -13.05 -11.61 -9.07
C GLU A 15 -11.61 -11.15 -9.24
N TYR A 16 -11.05 -10.55 -8.22
CA TYR A 16 -9.62 -10.24 -8.12
C TYR A 16 -8.82 -11.45 -7.64
N SER A 17 -7.51 -11.33 -7.60
CA SER A 17 -6.70 -12.45 -7.13
C SER A 17 -5.37 -12.02 -6.49
N VAL A 18 -4.88 -12.91 -5.62
CA VAL A 18 -3.50 -12.95 -5.17
C VAL A 18 -2.84 -14.17 -5.81
N VAL A 19 -1.67 -13.98 -6.39
CA VAL A 19 -0.87 -15.05 -6.99
C VAL A 19 0.35 -15.29 -6.12
N LYS A 20 0.53 -16.55 -5.71
CA LYS A 20 1.73 -17.04 -5.06
C LYS A 20 2.61 -17.68 -6.13
N LEU A 21 3.81 -17.17 -6.29
CA LEU A 21 4.85 -17.70 -7.15
C LEU A 21 5.87 -18.46 -6.28
N THR A 22 6.26 -19.65 -6.70
CA THR A 22 7.35 -20.41 -6.07
C THR A 22 8.59 -20.23 -6.93
N MET A 23 9.58 -19.49 -6.42
CA MET A 23 10.82 -19.20 -7.13
C MET A 23 11.69 -20.46 -7.17
N GLY A 24 11.89 -21.00 -8.37
CA GLY A 24 12.83 -22.10 -8.65
C GLY A 24 14.23 -21.59 -8.95
N SER A 25 15.15 -22.52 -9.20
CA SER A 25 16.55 -22.24 -9.59
C SER A 25 16.72 -21.80 -11.05
N THR A 26 15.71 -22.00 -11.89
CA THR A 26 15.70 -21.63 -13.31
C THR A 26 14.46 -20.78 -13.61
N SER A 27 14.61 -19.87 -14.57
CA SER A 27 13.64 -18.80 -14.83
C SER A 27 12.50 -19.17 -15.78
N GLU A 28 12.45 -20.41 -16.28
CA GLU A 28 11.59 -20.67 -17.46
C GLU A 28 10.12 -20.83 -17.12
N GLU A 29 9.75 -21.37 -15.97
CA GLU A 29 8.35 -21.34 -15.50
C GLU A 29 8.30 -21.48 -13.97
N TRP A 30 7.88 -20.44 -13.29
CA TRP A 30 7.65 -20.55 -11.87
C TRP A 30 6.24 -21.11 -11.61
N PRO A 31 6.13 -22.25 -10.89
CA PRO A 31 4.83 -22.75 -10.46
C PRO A 31 4.08 -21.66 -9.69
N TYR A 32 2.83 -21.51 -9.98
CA TYR A 32 2.01 -20.52 -9.29
C TYR A 32 0.70 -21.10 -8.79
N ASN A 33 0.21 -20.55 -7.70
CA ASN A 33 -1.13 -20.76 -7.18
C ASN A 33 -1.88 -19.44 -7.20
N ARG A 34 -3.11 -19.46 -7.69
CA ARG A 34 -3.99 -18.30 -7.70
C ARG A 34 -5.07 -18.46 -6.65
N TYR A 35 -5.27 -17.41 -5.85
CA TYR A 35 -6.30 -17.33 -4.83
C TYR A 35 -7.27 -16.21 -5.20
N THR A 36 -8.54 -16.53 -5.42
CA THR A 36 -9.55 -15.57 -5.84
C THR A 36 -10.15 -14.83 -4.65
N TRP A 37 -10.55 -13.59 -4.89
CA TRP A 37 -11.17 -12.73 -3.90
C TRP A 37 -12.14 -11.73 -4.57
N GLU A 38 -13.13 -11.27 -3.80
CA GLU A 38 -14.13 -10.30 -4.27
C GLU A 38 -13.66 -8.84 -4.24
N ASN A 39 -12.59 -8.52 -3.51
CA ASN A 39 -12.13 -7.15 -3.33
C ASN A 39 -10.84 -6.89 -4.11
N ARG A 40 -10.75 -5.70 -4.73
CA ARG A 40 -9.50 -5.18 -5.24
C ARG A 40 -8.49 -4.98 -4.11
N THR A 41 -7.25 -5.37 -4.37
CA THR A 41 -6.16 -5.29 -3.40
C THR A 41 -5.01 -4.50 -4.01
N ASN A 42 -4.59 -3.44 -3.34
CA ASN A 42 -3.48 -2.61 -3.80
C ASN A 42 -2.13 -3.18 -3.38
N ALA A 43 -2.05 -3.76 -2.19
CA ALA A 43 -0.80 -4.27 -1.66
C ALA A 43 -0.99 -5.43 -0.69
N ILE A 44 0.07 -6.23 -0.55
CA ILE A 44 0.13 -7.40 0.33
C ILE A 44 1.42 -7.38 1.15
N SER A 45 1.34 -7.77 2.41
CA SER A 45 2.48 -8.02 3.28
C SER A 45 2.29 -9.31 4.07
N HIS A 46 3.37 -10.05 4.29
CA HIS A 46 3.35 -11.13 5.28
C HIS A 46 3.08 -10.56 6.68
N TYR A 47 2.24 -11.23 7.46
CA TYR A 47 1.91 -10.85 8.83
C TYR A 47 2.56 -11.80 9.83
N LYS A 48 1.89 -12.87 10.21
CA LYS A 48 2.37 -13.88 11.19
C LYS A 48 2.02 -15.28 10.73
N GLY A 49 2.96 -16.22 10.89
CA GLY A 49 2.71 -17.61 10.50
C GLY A 49 2.34 -17.71 9.02
N ASN A 50 1.14 -18.20 8.73
CA ASN A 50 0.58 -18.29 7.37
C ASN A 50 -0.37 -17.15 7.00
N GLN A 51 -0.41 -16.09 7.80
CA GLN A 51 -1.29 -14.95 7.60
C GLN A 51 -0.60 -13.82 6.85
N PHE A 52 -1.41 -13.05 6.12
CA PHE A 52 -1.01 -11.88 5.35
C PHE A 52 -1.92 -10.71 5.66
N ILE A 53 -1.43 -9.50 5.45
CA ILE A 53 -2.26 -8.28 5.45
C ILE A 53 -2.48 -7.87 4.01
N LEU A 54 -3.73 -7.68 3.64
CA LEU A 54 -4.15 -7.11 2.36
C LEU A 54 -4.69 -5.70 2.57
N LEU A 55 -4.17 -4.78 1.80
CA LEU A 55 -4.63 -3.40 1.74
C LEU A 55 -5.68 -3.27 0.63
N THR A 56 -6.92 -2.96 0.99
CA THR A 56 -8.03 -2.91 0.04
C THR A 56 -8.38 -1.47 -0.33
N GLU A 57 -8.85 -1.27 -1.56
CA GLU A 57 -9.30 0.05 -2.04
C GLU A 57 -10.63 0.51 -1.41
N THR A 58 -11.37 -0.37 -0.74
CA THR A 58 -12.67 -0.01 -0.21
C THR A 58 -12.54 1.11 0.82
N GLY A 59 -12.96 2.28 0.34
CA GLY A 59 -12.81 3.58 1.01
C GLY A 59 -13.69 3.75 2.22
N ALA A 60 -13.52 4.89 2.75
CA ALA A 60 -13.96 5.49 3.96
C ALA A 60 -15.43 5.23 4.34
N GLU A 61 -15.64 4.51 5.41
CA GLU A 61 -16.94 4.34 6.06
C GLU A 61 -17.12 5.20 7.32
N GLY A 62 -16.18 6.14 7.57
CA GLY A 62 -16.20 7.01 8.76
C GLY A 62 -17.14 8.20 8.66
N GLU A 63 -17.33 8.90 9.78
CA GLU A 63 -18.01 10.20 9.85
C GLU A 63 -17.35 11.24 8.93
N GLU A 64 -18.13 12.19 8.46
CA GLU A 64 -17.98 13.08 7.29
C GLU A 64 -16.58 13.60 6.91
N ASP A 65 -15.63 13.74 7.84
CA ASP A 65 -14.30 14.29 7.57
C ASP A 65 -13.13 13.31 7.81
N LYS A 66 -13.42 12.09 8.20
CA LYS A 66 -12.38 11.12 8.58
C LYS A 66 -12.36 9.96 7.62
N LYS A 67 -11.37 9.93 6.76
CA LYS A 67 -11.19 8.80 5.85
C LYS A 67 -10.62 7.62 6.61
N ILE A 68 -11.44 6.59 6.71
CA ILE A 68 -11.13 5.32 7.34
C ILE A 68 -11.06 4.28 6.25
N TYR A 69 -9.97 3.55 6.21
CA TYR A 69 -9.71 2.51 5.24
C TYR A 69 -9.71 1.15 5.90
N LYS A 70 -10.00 0.14 5.10
CA LYS A 70 -10.03 -1.25 5.53
C LYS A 70 -8.73 -1.96 5.17
N LEU A 71 -8.23 -2.76 6.09
CA LEU A 71 -7.23 -3.79 5.82
C LEU A 71 -7.74 -5.13 6.33
N CYS A 72 -7.34 -6.21 5.67
CA CYS A 72 -7.76 -7.56 6.03
C CYS A 72 -6.55 -8.41 6.40
N ILE A 73 -6.61 -9.07 7.56
CA ILE A 73 -5.72 -10.17 7.89
C ILE A 73 -6.34 -11.42 7.29
N VAL A 74 -5.60 -12.13 6.47
CA VAL A 74 -6.09 -13.24 5.66
C VAL A 74 -5.14 -14.42 5.69
N HIS A 75 -5.66 -15.60 5.34
CA HIS A 75 -4.85 -16.74 4.90
C HIS A 75 -5.35 -17.26 3.55
N PHE A 76 -4.56 -18.12 2.92
CA PHE A 76 -4.89 -18.70 1.62
C PHE A 76 -5.29 -20.15 1.79
N SER A 77 -6.49 -20.53 1.33
CA SER A 77 -7.01 -21.89 1.44
C SER A 77 -7.91 -22.23 0.25
N ALA A 78 -7.79 -23.45 -0.27
CA ALA A 78 -8.64 -24.00 -1.33
C ALA A 78 -8.85 -23.06 -2.52
N GLY A 79 -7.79 -22.37 -2.98
CA GLY A 79 -7.84 -21.44 -4.10
C GLY A 79 -8.55 -20.11 -3.81
N LYS A 80 -8.79 -19.79 -2.54
CA LYS A 80 -9.48 -18.56 -2.11
C LYS A 80 -8.66 -17.80 -1.08
N VAL A 81 -8.89 -16.49 -1.05
CA VAL A 81 -8.49 -15.62 0.07
C VAL A 81 -9.55 -15.74 1.15
N VAL A 82 -9.15 -16.15 2.35
CA VAL A 82 -10.03 -16.28 3.52
C VAL A 82 -9.71 -15.19 4.51
N VAL A 83 -10.70 -14.39 4.87
CA VAL A 83 -10.55 -13.29 5.84
C VAL A 83 -10.65 -13.81 7.25
N ASP A 84 -9.57 -13.67 8.02
CA ASP A 84 -9.52 -14.01 9.44
C ASP A 84 -10.00 -12.84 10.31
N GLN A 85 -9.57 -11.63 9.93
CA GLN A 85 -9.90 -10.41 10.66
C GLN A 85 -9.93 -9.19 9.73
N THR A 86 -10.93 -8.34 9.92
CA THR A 86 -10.97 -7.00 9.33
C THR A 86 -10.52 -5.98 10.38
N LYS A 87 -9.63 -5.08 9.97
CA LYS A 87 -9.21 -3.91 10.75
C LYS A 87 -9.44 -2.64 9.95
N TYR A 88 -9.53 -1.54 10.65
CA TYR A 88 -9.70 -0.22 10.07
C TYR A 88 -8.57 0.68 10.50
N PHE A 89 -8.12 1.59 9.64
CA PHE A 89 -7.11 2.58 9.97
C PHE A 89 -7.49 3.96 9.44
N MET A 90 -7.04 4.99 10.13
CA MET A 90 -7.29 6.37 9.74
C MET A 90 -6.23 6.86 8.74
N ASN A 91 -6.67 7.45 7.63
CA ASN A 91 -5.79 8.03 6.63
C ASN A 91 -6.41 9.32 6.06
N THR A 92 -6.09 10.45 6.66
CA THR A 92 -6.69 11.75 6.30
C THR A 92 -5.84 12.47 5.26
N GLY A 93 -6.46 12.94 4.17
CA GLY A 93 -5.83 13.79 3.16
C GLY A 93 -4.91 13.08 2.15
N TYR A 94 -4.81 11.74 2.21
CA TYR A 94 -4.04 10.93 1.25
C TYR A 94 -4.88 9.74 0.84
N GLU A 95 -5.45 9.79 -0.35
CA GLU A 95 -6.54 8.90 -0.75
C GLU A 95 -6.09 7.63 -1.49
N VAL A 96 -4.93 7.70 -2.12
CA VAL A 96 -4.39 6.59 -2.91
C VAL A 96 -3.51 5.72 -2.01
N LEU A 97 -3.86 4.45 -1.92
CA LEU A 97 -3.11 3.46 -1.16
C LEU A 97 -2.17 2.73 -2.11
N GLN A 98 -0.86 2.72 -1.81
CA GLN A 98 0.15 2.16 -2.69
C GLN A 98 0.77 0.89 -2.13
N GLY A 99 1.54 1.00 -1.08
CA GLY A 99 2.33 -0.09 -0.54
C GLY A 99 2.06 -0.38 0.93
N ILE A 100 2.41 -1.58 1.35
CA ILE A 100 2.30 -2.03 2.74
C ILE A 100 3.48 -2.91 3.13
N ASN A 101 3.96 -2.75 4.35
CA ASN A 101 4.91 -3.68 4.96
C ASN A 101 4.62 -3.85 6.45
N TYR A 102 4.69 -5.06 6.93
CA TYR A 102 4.58 -5.39 8.35
C TYR A 102 5.89 -5.95 8.89
N SER A 103 6.26 -5.50 10.06
CA SER A 103 7.39 -5.99 10.83
C SER A 103 6.93 -6.33 12.24
N ASP A 104 7.27 -7.52 12.75
CA ASP A 104 6.95 -7.89 14.14
C ASP A 104 7.56 -6.93 15.15
N LYS A 105 8.71 -6.33 14.82
CA LYS A 105 9.43 -5.41 15.69
C LYS A 105 8.89 -3.99 15.64
N TYR A 106 8.48 -3.53 14.46
CA TYR A 106 8.17 -2.12 14.24
C TYR A 106 6.69 -1.86 13.90
N GLY A 107 5.86 -2.88 13.73
CA GLY A 107 4.45 -2.70 13.38
C GLY A 107 4.21 -2.58 11.88
N LEU A 108 3.22 -1.81 11.51
CA LEU A 108 2.70 -1.70 10.15
C LEU A 108 3.12 -0.37 9.52
N PHE A 109 3.61 -0.46 8.28
CA PHE A 109 3.93 0.70 7.43
C PHE A 109 3.00 0.69 6.21
N ILE A 110 2.41 1.84 5.89
CA ILE A 110 1.53 2.00 4.74
C ILE A 110 1.99 3.21 3.94
N VAL A 111 2.19 3.02 2.64
CA VAL A 111 2.45 4.12 1.71
C VAL A 111 1.13 4.63 1.16
N THR A 112 0.95 5.93 1.23
CA THR A 112 -0.25 6.59 0.72
C THR A 112 0.14 7.86 -0.04
N THR A 113 -0.64 8.18 -1.08
CA THR A 113 -0.40 9.33 -1.94
C THR A 113 -1.62 10.24 -1.95
N LYS A 114 -1.42 11.53 -2.07
CA LYS A 114 -2.51 12.50 -2.28
C LYS A 114 -3.22 12.15 -3.58
N LYS A 115 -4.49 12.55 -3.68
CA LYS A 115 -5.28 12.33 -4.88
C LYS A 115 -4.52 12.80 -6.11
N LEU A 116 -4.54 11.98 -7.15
CA LEU A 116 -3.96 12.31 -8.44
C LEU A 116 -4.78 13.43 -9.09
N GLU A 117 -4.08 14.46 -9.56
CA GLU A 117 -4.66 15.52 -10.38
C GLU A 117 -4.41 15.21 -11.85
N TYR A 118 -5.48 15.11 -12.63
CA TYR A 118 -5.42 14.87 -14.07
C TYR A 118 -5.52 16.18 -14.82
N PHE A 119 -4.56 16.42 -15.70
CA PHE A 119 -4.55 17.58 -16.58
C PHE A 119 -5.24 17.28 -17.91
N PRO A 120 -5.74 18.31 -18.65
CA PRO A 120 -6.42 18.11 -19.93
C PRO A 120 -5.57 17.42 -21.01
N ASN A 121 -4.24 17.50 -20.91
CA ASN A 121 -3.30 16.84 -21.81
C ASN A 121 -3.07 15.35 -21.47
N GLY A 122 -3.73 14.84 -20.44
CA GLY A 122 -3.59 13.46 -19.97
C GLY A 122 -2.47 13.24 -18.93
N ASP A 123 -1.72 14.28 -18.58
CA ASP A 123 -0.72 14.19 -17.52
C ASP A 123 -1.39 13.98 -16.17
N VAL A 124 -0.68 13.27 -15.29
CA VAL A 124 -1.11 13.00 -13.93
C VAL A 124 -0.10 13.60 -12.96
N GLN A 125 -0.56 14.37 -12.02
CA GLN A 125 0.26 14.95 -10.97
C GLN A 125 -0.24 14.53 -9.59
N THR A 126 0.68 14.18 -8.70
CA THR A 126 0.41 14.07 -7.26
C THR A 126 1.17 15.14 -6.49
N SER A 127 0.52 15.72 -5.49
CA SER A 127 1.11 16.78 -4.68
C SER A 127 1.90 16.26 -3.47
N GLY A 128 2.10 14.96 -3.34
CA GLY A 128 2.92 14.38 -2.30
C GLY A 128 2.49 12.98 -1.87
N SER A 129 3.41 12.29 -1.26
CA SER A 129 3.23 10.95 -0.70
C SER A 129 3.71 10.90 0.75
N ARG A 130 3.28 9.88 1.48
CA ARG A 130 3.77 9.65 2.83
C ARG A 130 3.84 8.16 3.16
N VAL A 131 4.68 7.83 4.11
CA VAL A 131 4.69 6.55 4.81
C VAL A 131 4.05 6.77 6.17
N LEU A 132 2.98 6.05 6.45
CA LEU A 132 2.36 5.97 7.78
C LEU A 132 3.00 4.84 8.55
N HIS A 133 3.29 5.07 9.82
CA HIS A 133 3.56 4.02 10.80
C HIS A 133 2.36 3.83 11.70
N ILE A 134 2.02 2.58 11.98
CA ILE A 134 0.86 2.19 12.79
C ILE A 134 1.28 1.09 13.76
N ASP A 135 1.24 1.40 15.05
CA ASP A 135 1.25 0.38 16.08
C ASP A 135 -0.12 -0.34 16.06
N MET A 136 -0.10 -1.63 15.76
CA MET A 136 -1.30 -2.45 15.61
C MET A 136 -2.11 -2.61 16.91
N SER A 137 -1.56 -2.20 18.05
CA SER A 137 -2.24 -2.18 19.36
C SER A 137 -2.97 -0.86 19.63
N ARG A 138 -2.63 0.25 18.97
CA ARG A 138 -3.19 1.58 19.21
C ARG A 138 -4.45 1.80 18.40
N THR A 139 -5.58 1.74 19.08
CA THR A 139 -6.88 1.98 18.46
C THR A 139 -7.66 3.08 19.16
N LYS A 140 -8.53 3.75 18.40
CA LYS A 140 -9.57 4.66 18.90
C LYS A 140 -10.92 4.14 18.44
N THR A 141 -11.90 4.10 19.34
CA THR A 141 -13.28 3.73 18.96
C THR A 141 -13.91 4.87 18.19
N MET A 142 -14.36 4.60 16.98
CA MET A 142 -15.02 5.56 16.08
C MET A 142 -16.38 5.04 15.62
N LYS A 143 -17.33 5.96 15.45
CA LYS A 143 -18.65 5.65 14.90
C LYS A 143 -18.61 5.68 13.38
N PHE A 144 -19.21 4.68 12.74
CA PHE A 144 -19.29 4.55 11.30
C PHE A 144 -20.69 4.96 10.79
N LYS A 145 -20.82 5.10 9.46
CA LYS A 145 -22.09 5.45 8.80
C LYS A 145 -23.22 4.44 9.06
N ASP A 146 -22.88 3.20 9.35
CA ASP A 146 -23.84 2.16 9.76
C ASP A 146 -24.37 2.34 11.20
N GLY A 147 -23.92 3.39 11.89
CA GLY A 147 -24.28 3.70 13.28
C GLY A 147 -23.51 2.90 14.33
N LYS A 148 -22.72 1.90 13.94
CA LYS A 148 -21.93 1.07 14.86
C LYS A 148 -20.60 1.72 15.21
N LYS A 149 -19.99 1.22 16.27
CA LYS A 149 -18.66 1.66 16.73
C LYS A 149 -17.63 0.57 16.47
N TYR A 150 -16.52 0.96 15.84
CA TYR A 150 -15.41 0.07 15.54
C TYR A 150 -14.09 0.61 16.10
N PRO A 151 -13.17 -0.30 16.49
CA PRO A 151 -11.81 0.10 16.79
C PRO A 151 -11.08 0.45 15.49
N VAL A 152 -10.50 1.65 15.43
CA VAL A 152 -9.75 2.18 14.30
C VAL A 152 -8.31 2.38 14.71
N LEU A 153 -7.38 1.83 13.97
CA LEU A 153 -5.95 2.01 14.14
C LEU A 153 -5.58 3.46 13.84
N ILE A 154 -4.84 4.08 14.72
CA ILE A 154 -4.42 5.48 14.59
C ILE A 154 -2.93 5.51 14.27
N PRO A 155 -2.52 6.09 13.12
CA PRO A 155 -1.12 6.32 12.85
C PRO A 155 -0.47 7.15 13.96
N ASP A 156 0.68 6.73 14.44
CA ASP A 156 1.45 7.41 15.48
C ASP A 156 2.61 8.22 14.89
N PHE A 157 2.96 7.93 13.66
CA PHE A 157 3.99 8.66 12.92
C PHE A 157 3.63 8.72 11.42
N ALA A 158 4.04 9.80 10.76
CA ALA A 158 3.98 9.92 9.32
C ALA A 158 5.25 10.57 8.78
N PHE A 159 5.93 9.89 7.88
CA PHE A 159 6.97 10.50 7.06
C PHE A 159 6.32 11.07 5.80
N ASN A 160 6.27 12.39 5.74
CA ASN A 160 5.70 13.12 4.61
C ASN A 160 6.82 13.56 3.68
N ASN A 161 6.63 13.36 2.39
CA ASN A 161 7.42 14.02 1.38
C ASN A 161 6.50 14.83 0.48
N GLU A 162 6.69 16.14 0.49
CA GLU A 162 5.98 17.04 -0.41
C GLU A 162 6.77 17.22 -1.69
N LEU A 163 6.04 17.33 -2.79
CA LEU A 163 6.60 17.51 -4.10
C LEU A 163 7.40 18.81 -4.18
N ASP A 164 8.70 18.70 -4.45
CA ASP A 164 9.50 19.83 -4.93
C ASP A 164 9.19 20.09 -6.41
N LYS A 165 8.24 20.97 -6.66
CA LYS A 165 7.78 21.31 -8.02
C LYS A 165 8.88 21.90 -8.91
N SER A 166 10.01 22.31 -8.35
CA SER A 166 11.15 22.78 -9.14
C SER A 166 11.97 21.63 -9.71
N LYS A 167 11.86 20.44 -9.12
CA LYS A 167 12.64 19.25 -9.53
C LYS A 167 11.77 18.20 -10.21
N PHE A 168 10.51 18.07 -9.80
CA PHE A 168 9.64 17.01 -10.27
C PHE A 168 8.26 17.54 -10.66
N PHE A 169 7.73 17.03 -11.74
CA PHE A 169 6.34 17.23 -12.13
C PHE A 169 5.40 16.42 -11.24
N SER A 170 5.75 15.16 -10.99
CA SER A 170 5.06 14.29 -10.03
C SER A 170 6.06 13.49 -9.21
N PHE A 171 5.66 13.11 -8.00
CA PHE A 171 6.47 12.32 -7.08
C PHE A 171 5.54 11.41 -6.28
N GLU A 172 5.71 10.11 -6.43
CA GLU A 172 4.84 9.11 -5.85
C GLU A 172 5.67 8.02 -5.17
N MET A 173 5.50 7.86 -3.86
CA MET A 173 6.02 6.69 -3.18
C MET A 173 5.13 5.50 -3.48
N GLU A 174 5.73 4.40 -3.94
CA GLU A 174 5.02 3.22 -4.41
C GLU A 174 5.01 2.09 -3.39
N SER A 175 6.13 1.88 -2.75
CA SER A 175 6.25 0.78 -1.78
C SER A 175 7.17 1.12 -0.62
N VAL A 176 7.05 0.34 0.45
CA VAL A 176 7.91 0.38 1.62
C VAL A 176 8.32 -1.03 2.01
N ALA A 177 9.56 -1.21 2.40
CA ALA A 177 10.07 -2.45 2.97
C ALA A 177 10.97 -2.14 4.17
N ILE A 178 10.97 -3.03 5.13
CA ILE A 178 11.93 -3.01 6.25
C ILE A 178 12.93 -4.15 6.06
N ASP A 179 14.18 -3.79 5.88
CA ASP A 179 15.26 -4.75 5.87
C ASP A 179 15.47 -5.33 7.27
N ARG A 180 15.14 -6.59 7.44
CA ARG A 180 15.19 -7.30 8.74
C ARG A 180 16.60 -7.42 9.30
N ASN A 181 17.62 -7.40 8.46
CA ASN A 181 19.01 -7.53 8.89
C ASN A 181 19.60 -6.21 9.39
N THR A 182 19.28 -5.12 8.72
CA THR A 182 19.85 -3.80 9.00
C THR A 182 18.89 -2.85 9.70
N ASN A 183 17.60 -3.20 9.82
CA ASN A 183 16.52 -2.35 10.30
C ASN A 183 16.38 -1.03 9.51
N ASN A 184 16.80 -1.03 8.26
CA ASN A 184 16.61 0.13 7.40
C ASN A 184 15.24 0.09 6.75
N MET A 185 14.62 1.25 6.61
CA MET A 185 13.44 1.41 5.77
C MET A 185 13.89 1.69 4.33
N ILE A 186 13.32 0.98 3.40
CA ILE A 186 13.53 1.14 1.96
C ILE A 186 12.21 1.59 1.37
N VAL A 187 12.21 2.67 0.60
CA VAL A 187 11.04 3.21 -0.08
C VAL A 187 11.33 3.31 -1.56
N SER A 188 10.49 2.73 -2.40
CA SER A 188 10.53 2.96 -3.84
C SER A 188 9.68 4.16 -4.21
N VAL A 189 10.16 4.93 -5.17
CA VAL A 189 9.52 6.17 -5.61
C VAL A 189 9.54 6.22 -7.13
N ASN A 190 8.39 6.55 -7.71
CA ASN A 190 8.28 6.99 -9.09
C ASN A 190 8.25 8.51 -9.12
N ALA A 191 9.10 9.12 -9.92
CA ALA A 191 9.17 10.57 -10.06
C ALA A 191 9.28 10.97 -11.52
N ASN A 192 8.51 11.98 -11.92
CA ASN A 192 8.55 12.51 -13.27
C ASN A 192 9.20 13.90 -13.25
N SER A 193 10.18 14.09 -14.15
CA SER A 193 10.85 15.37 -14.32
C SER A 193 9.88 16.47 -14.79
N PRO A 194 10.06 17.74 -14.38
CA PRO A 194 9.33 18.87 -14.95
C PRO A 194 9.66 19.16 -16.41
N ILE A 195 10.75 18.58 -16.92
CA ILE A 195 11.17 18.76 -18.32
C ILE A 195 10.38 17.76 -19.17
N ALA A 196 9.59 18.27 -20.11
CA ALA A 196 8.91 17.42 -21.07
C ALA A 196 9.94 16.66 -21.93
N GLY A 197 9.80 15.36 -22.00
CA GLY A 197 10.55 14.52 -22.93
C GLY A 197 10.03 14.66 -24.36
N ASP A 198 10.63 13.92 -25.29
CA ASP A 198 10.15 13.80 -26.66
C ASP A 198 8.66 13.43 -26.68
N ASN A 199 7.89 14.12 -27.50
CA ASN A 199 6.44 13.98 -27.61
C ASN A 199 5.61 14.54 -26.43
N GLY A 200 6.15 15.45 -25.63
CA GLY A 200 5.41 16.11 -24.54
C GLY A 200 5.19 15.23 -23.31
N LYS A 201 5.83 14.09 -23.23
CA LYS A 201 5.82 13.24 -22.03
C LYS A 201 6.95 13.61 -21.10
N HIS A 202 6.65 13.72 -19.80
CA HIS A 202 7.67 13.89 -18.78
C HIS A 202 8.45 12.58 -18.62
N PRO A 203 9.81 12.60 -18.69
CA PRO A 203 10.58 11.41 -18.43
C PRO A 203 10.37 10.95 -16.99
N GLY A 204 9.99 9.68 -16.81
CA GLY A 204 9.90 9.05 -15.50
C GLY A 204 11.24 8.54 -15.03
N GLU A 205 11.49 8.64 -13.76
CA GLU A 205 12.66 8.07 -13.10
C GLU A 205 12.21 7.34 -11.83
N ASP A 206 12.74 6.15 -11.61
CA ASP A 206 12.49 5.37 -10.41
C ASP A 206 13.67 5.53 -9.44
N TYR A 207 13.35 5.81 -8.19
CA TYR A 207 14.33 5.96 -7.13
C TYR A 207 14.08 4.94 -6.02
N ILE A 208 15.16 4.52 -5.39
CA ILE A 208 15.13 3.74 -4.16
C ILE A 208 15.80 4.56 -3.06
N TYR A 209 15.01 4.99 -2.09
CA TYR A 209 15.51 5.66 -0.90
C TYR A 209 15.73 4.65 0.22
N ARG A 210 16.89 4.75 0.86
CA ARG A 210 17.24 3.96 2.03
C ARG A 210 17.39 4.89 3.23
N PHE A 211 16.60 4.67 4.24
CA PHE A 211 16.69 5.37 5.51
C PHE A 211 17.40 4.47 6.52
N SER A 212 18.59 4.87 6.97
CA SER A 212 19.35 4.14 7.98
C SER A 212 18.78 4.43 9.37
N SER A 213 18.60 3.38 10.17
CA SER A 213 18.09 3.41 11.54
C SER A 213 16.74 4.12 11.72
N ILE A 214 15.67 3.35 11.64
CA ILE A 214 14.35 3.82 12.09
C ILE A 214 14.37 3.77 13.62
N GLU A 215 14.43 4.93 14.26
CA GLU A 215 14.23 5.07 15.70
C GLU A 215 12.83 5.64 15.93
N PHE A 216 11.93 4.80 16.41
CA PHE A 216 10.67 5.27 16.99
C PHE A 216 10.94 5.61 18.46
N LYS A 217 10.82 6.87 18.83
CA LYS A 217 10.92 7.34 20.19
C LYS A 217 9.57 7.24 20.89
#